data_e62af8cb1f6a26ccfaaa17f8e57dae75
#
_entry.id   e62af8cb1f6a26ccfaaa17f8e57dae75
#
_cell.length_a   1.000
_cell.length_b   1.000
_cell.length_c   1.000
_cell.angle_alpha   90.00
_cell.angle_beta   90.00
_cell.angle_gamma   90.00
#
_symmetry.space_group_name_H-M   'P 1'
#
loop_
_entity.id
_entity.type
_entity.pdbx_description
1 polymer ?
#
loop_
_entity_poly.entity_id
_entity_poly.type
_entity_poly.pdbx_seq_one_letter_code
_entity_poly.pdbx_strand_id
1 'polypeptide(L)'
;MRARRPIGRVLSLFSGAGGLDLGLERAGLATIACLETDGDAQAVLRANRPSWWLPANGDVAAAASWLDPAALGLKRGDLDLIAGGPPCQPFSKAAQWNRAARAGMRDPRAQSIHGMFDLIDAFLPKALLLENVSGFLQGKESAVDVVMERLDEINRKNSTNYSLSWEIVDSADYGVPQHRQRAIAIAYREGQAVQLPRPTHLGKPVRSWDALWDLNEEKKPEPSGYWSGLLPSIPEGSNYLHHTARGNGEEIFGWRTRYWSFLLKLAKDRPSWTLPASPGPSTGPFHWENRPLSVREQARLQSFPDAWRFSGMERVQRRVVGNATPPLLAEVLGRSIVAQLGLGEDEERVQLMSRRPTLLRSRRRLIPSEGPVLAVPDAYREHIGAKAAHPGHGRGPSPRMAIEEVA
;
A
#
# COMPACT_ATOMS: atom_id res chain seq x y z
N MET A 1 -24.69 -4.23 20.03
CA MET A 1 -24.74 -5.12 18.84
C MET A 1 -24.02 -6.41 19.19
N ARG A 2 -24.65 -7.58 19.09
CA ARG A 2 -23.95 -8.86 19.24
C ARG A 2 -22.86 -8.95 18.18
N ALA A 3 -21.63 -9.26 18.58
CA ALA A 3 -20.56 -9.54 17.64
C ALA A 3 -21.03 -10.71 16.75
N ARG A 4 -21.08 -10.49 15.43
CA ARG A 4 -21.39 -11.55 14.47
C ARG A 4 -20.30 -12.61 14.56
N ARG A 5 -20.69 -13.89 14.48
CA ARG A 5 -19.71 -14.97 14.32
C ARG A 5 -18.96 -14.73 13.00
N PRO A 6 -17.62 -14.86 13.01
CA PRO A 6 -16.87 -14.78 11.77
C PRO A 6 -17.26 -15.93 10.84
N ILE A 7 -17.33 -15.64 9.54
CA ILE A 7 -17.71 -16.63 8.51
C ILE A 7 -16.49 -17.38 7.95
N GLY A 8 -15.26 -16.97 8.28
CA GLY A 8 -14.04 -17.65 7.93
C GLY A 8 -12.86 -17.19 8.78
N ARG A 9 -11.76 -17.94 8.73
CA ARG A 9 -10.54 -17.77 9.55
C ARG A 9 -9.34 -17.48 8.68
N VAL A 10 -8.53 -16.51 9.09
CA VAL A 10 -7.34 -16.01 8.37
C VAL A 10 -6.09 -16.19 9.22
N LEU A 11 -5.06 -16.77 8.65
CA LEU A 11 -3.67 -16.60 9.08
C LEU A 11 -3.06 -15.47 8.27
N SER A 12 -2.70 -14.39 8.95
CA SER A 12 -2.10 -13.20 8.34
C SER A 12 -0.60 -13.25 8.42
N LEU A 13 0.07 -13.07 7.31
CA LEU A 13 1.52 -13.03 7.18
C LEU A 13 1.96 -11.64 6.77
N PHE A 14 3.05 -11.13 7.36
CA PHE A 14 3.55 -9.78 7.07
C PHE A 14 2.48 -8.71 7.31
N SER A 15 1.76 -8.82 8.42
CA SER A 15 0.51 -8.08 8.69
C SER A 15 0.66 -6.56 8.66
N GLY A 16 1.88 -6.03 8.88
CA GLY A 16 2.16 -4.60 8.87
C GLY A 16 1.27 -3.84 9.86
N ALA A 17 0.70 -2.74 9.42
CA ALA A 17 -0.25 -1.96 10.23
C ALA A 17 -1.67 -2.56 10.26
N GLY A 18 -1.89 -3.77 9.76
CA GLY A 18 -3.18 -4.46 9.77
C GLY A 18 -4.18 -3.96 8.74
N GLY A 19 -3.73 -3.30 7.67
CA GLY A 19 -4.64 -2.79 6.66
C GLY A 19 -5.35 -3.88 5.88
N LEU A 20 -4.61 -4.92 5.45
CA LEU A 20 -5.17 -6.10 4.82
C LEU A 20 -6.15 -6.81 5.75
N ASP A 21 -5.74 -7.04 6.98
CA ASP A 21 -6.52 -7.71 8.02
C ASP A 21 -7.82 -7.00 8.36
N LEU A 22 -7.77 -5.67 8.51
CA LEU A 22 -8.96 -4.86 8.77
C LEU A 22 -9.98 -4.95 7.62
N GLY A 23 -9.50 -4.99 6.37
CA GLY A 23 -10.37 -5.18 5.22
C GLY A 23 -11.00 -6.57 5.20
N LEU A 24 -10.22 -7.62 5.47
CA LEU A 24 -10.71 -8.99 5.56
C LEU A 24 -11.71 -9.16 6.73
N GLU A 25 -11.47 -8.53 7.88
CA GLU A 25 -12.41 -8.50 9.01
C GLU A 25 -13.76 -7.89 8.60
N ARG A 26 -13.74 -6.78 7.83
CA ARG A 26 -14.95 -6.17 7.28
C ARG A 26 -15.68 -7.06 6.27
N ALA A 27 -14.94 -7.94 5.60
CA ALA A 27 -15.48 -8.97 4.73
C ALA A 27 -16.00 -10.22 5.50
N GLY A 28 -15.99 -10.20 6.84
CA GLY A 28 -16.49 -11.30 7.67
C GLY A 28 -15.45 -12.38 7.99
N LEU A 29 -14.19 -12.18 7.61
CA LEU A 29 -13.09 -13.12 7.87
C LEU A 29 -12.36 -12.70 9.16
N ALA A 30 -12.19 -13.62 10.11
CA ALA A 30 -11.48 -13.34 11.36
C ALA A 30 -9.99 -13.66 11.23
N THR A 31 -9.15 -12.69 11.47
CA THR A 31 -7.73 -12.90 11.66
C THR A 31 -7.50 -13.60 13.00
N ILE A 32 -7.03 -14.84 12.97
CA ILE A 32 -6.78 -15.66 14.16
C ILE A 32 -5.34 -15.59 14.63
N ALA A 33 -4.41 -15.33 13.72
CA ALA A 33 -2.99 -15.11 14.03
C ALA A 33 -2.37 -14.13 13.03
N CYS A 34 -1.42 -13.31 13.51
CA CYS A 34 -0.65 -12.35 12.73
C CYS A 34 0.85 -12.62 12.90
N LEU A 35 1.55 -12.89 11.81
CA LEU A 35 3.01 -12.96 11.79
C LEU A 35 3.57 -11.64 11.28
N GLU A 36 4.27 -10.92 12.16
CA GLU A 36 4.87 -9.62 11.89
C GLU A 36 6.15 -9.48 12.74
N THR A 37 7.24 -9.05 12.13
CA THR A 37 8.54 -8.87 12.82
C THR A 37 8.80 -7.42 13.23
N ASP A 38 8.17 -6.46 12.56
CA ASP A 38 8.34 -5.03 12.88
C ASP A 38 7.61 -4.68 14.17
N GLY A 39 8.36 -4.37 15.23
CA GLY A 39 7.82 -4.02 16.55
C GLY A 39 6.88 -2.82 16.54
N ASP A 40 7.10 -1.86 15.65
CA ASP A 40 6.22 -0.69 15.49
C ASP A 40 4.87 -1.10 14.89
N ALA A 41 4.89 -1.97 13.88
CA ALA A 41 3.69 -2.54 13.29
C ALA A 41 2.92 -3.41 14.30
N GLN A 42 3.63 -4.25 15.06
CA GLN A 42 3.03 -5.03 16.14
C GLN A 42 2.36 -4.15 17.20
N ALA A 43 2.96 -3.00 17.56
CA ALA A 43 2.36 -2.06 18.51
C ALA A 43 1.04 -1.50 17.99
N VAL A 44 0.96 -1.20 16.68
CA VAL A 44 -0.29 -0.77 16.02
C VAL A 44 -1.33 -1.89 16.07
N LEU A 45 -0.97 -3.13 15.77
CA LEU A 45 -1.90 -4.28 15.82
C LEU A 45 -2.44 -4.49 17.23
N ARG A 46 -1.58 -4.52 18.25
CA ARG A 46 -2.00 -4.69 19.66
C ARG A 46 -2.91 -3.57 20.13
N ALA A 47 -2.65 -2.33 19.73
CA ALA A 47 -3.47 -1.18 20.12
C ALA A 47 -4.88 -1.19 19.50
N ASN A 48 -5.06 -1.84 18.37
CA ASN A 48 -6.32 -1.85 17.62
C ASN A 48 -7.08 -3.18 17.71
N ARG A 49 -6.36 -4.30 17.83
CA ARG A 49 -6.92 -5.65 17.86
C ARG A 49 -6.18 -6.54 18.87
N PRO A 50 -6.36 -6.29 20.18
CA PRO A 50 -5.67 -7.07 21.22
C PRO A 50 -6.08 -8.55 21.23
N SER A 51 -7.18 -8.91 20.58
CA SER A 51 -7.65 -10.29 20.45
C SER A 51 -6.96 -11.08 19.33
N TRP A 52 -6.27 -10.41 18.41
CA TRP A 52 -5.48 -11.13 17.41
C TRP A 52 -4.23 -11.70 18.04
N TRP A 53 -3.98 -12.96 17.82
CA TRP A 53 -2.77 -13.57 18.35
C TRP A 53 -1.55 -13.09 17.58
N LEU A 54 -0.65 -12.41 18.27
CA LEU A 54 0.66 -12.00 17.78
C LEU A 54 1.73 -12.76 18.56
N PRO A 55 2.31 -13.84 18.00
CA PRO A 55 3.38 -14.59 18.65
C PRO A 55 4.63 -13.72 18.84
N ALA A 56 5.44 -14.06 19.85
CA ALA A 56 6.69 -13.34 20.13
C ALA A 56 7.68 -13.43 18.96
N ASN A 57 7.72 -14.60 18.30
CA ASN A 57 8.44 -14.77 17.04
C ASN A 57 7.45 -14.64 15.87
N GLY A 58 7.48 -13.50 15.18
CA GLY A 58 6.64 -13.24 14.02
C GLY A 58 7.37 -13.49 12.68
N ASP A 59 8.55 -14.13 12.70
CA ASP A 59 9.33 -14.39 11.49
C ASP A 59 8.72 -15.53 10.68
N VAL A 60 8.17 -15.19 9.53
CA VAL A 60 7.54 -16.11 8.59
C VAL A 60 8.56 -17.13 8.05
N ALA A 61 9.84 -16.76 7.91
CA ALA A 61 10.87 -17.67 7.39
C ALA A 61 11.08 -18.92 8.29
N ALA A 62 10.85 -18.78 9.60
CA ALA A 62 11.01 -19.87 10.56
C ALA A 62 9.68 -20.40 11.09
N ALA A 63 8.55 -19.81 10.73
CA ALA A 63 7.28 -20.04 11.39
C ALA A 63 6.78 -21.48 11.28
N ALA A 64 6.97 -22.15 10.16
CA ALA A 64 6.53 -23.53 9.94
C ALA A 64 7.21 -24.54 10.87
N SER A 65 8.30 -24.19 11.56
CA SER A 65 8.98 -25.04 12.53
C SER A 65 8.28 -25.11 13.91
N TRP A 66 7.39 -24.17 14.21
CA TRP A 66 6.71 -24.06 15.51
C TRP A 66 5.21 -23.73 15.41
N LEU A 67 4.74 -23.28 14.26
CA LEU A 67 3.35 -22.96 14.01
C LEU A 67 2.74 -23.97 13.04
N ASP A 68 1.85 -24.79 13.56
CA ASP A 68 1.07 -25.75 12.82
C ASP A 68 -0.44 -25.54 13.05
N PRO A 69 -1.33 -26.22 12.32
CA PRO A 69 -2.77 -26.10 12.49
C PRO A 69 -3.23 -26.36 13.94
N ALA A 70 -2.62 -27.33 14.65
CA ALA A 70 -3.02 -27.69 16.01
C ALA A 70 -2.74 -26.55 16.99
N ALA A 71 -1.67 -25.78 16.82
CA ALA A 71 -1.37 -24.59 17.62
C ALA A 71 -2.48 -23.50 17.54
N LEU A 72 -3.28 -23.52 16.48
CA LEU A 72 -4.43 -22.63 16.28
C LEU A 72 -5.77 -23.33 16.55
N GLY A 73 -5.77 -24.53 17.10
CA GLY A 73 -6.98 -25.33 17.34
C GLY A 73 -7.68 -25.79 16.04
N LEU A 74 -6.90 -25.97 14.96
CA LEU A 74 -7.38 -26.38 13.65
C LEU A 74 -6.86 -27.77 13.29
N LYS A 75 -7.53 -28.40 12.34
CA LYS A 75 -6.97 -29.51 11.56
C LYS A 75 -6.35 -28.96 10.26
N ARG A 76 -5.45 -29.72 9.69
CA ARG A 76 -4.90 -29.41 8.37
C ARG A 76 -6.02 -29.35 7.33
N GLY A 77 -6.09 -28.29 6.59
CA GLY A 77 -7.14 -28.00 5.61
C GLY A 77 -8.36 -27.23 6.14
N ASP A 78 -8.45 -26.98 7.45
CA ASP A 78 -9.57 -26.23 8.07
C ASP A 78 -9.43 -24.71 7.91
N LEU A 79 -8.23 -24.20 7.66
CA LEU A 79 -7.99 -22.76 7.51
C LEU A 79 -8.62 -22.27 6.22
N ASP A 80 -9.37 -21.16 6.28
CA ASP A 80 -10.05 -20.64 5.09
C ASP A 80 -9.11 -19.82 4.22
N LEU A 81 -8.22 -19.01 4.83
CA LEU A 81 -7.35 -18.11 4.07
C LEU A 81 -5.97 -17.94 4.73
N ILE A 82 -4.92 -18.04 3.94
CA ILE A 82 -3.64 -17.38 4.22
C ILE A 82 -3.58 -16.10 3.39
N ALA A 83 -3.38 -14.97 4.06
CA ALA A 83 -3.27 -13.67 3.41
C ALA A 83 -1.97 -12.98 3.80
N GLY A 84 -1.30 -12.30 2.84
CA GLY A 84 -0.10 -11.57 3.16
C GLY A 84 0.52 -10.79 2.01
N GLY A 85 1.36 -9.81 2.39
CA GLY A 85 2.19 -9.05 1.48
C GLY A 85 3.67 -9.29 1.78
N PRO A 86 4.33 -10.30 1.18
CA PRO A 86 5.74 -10.57 1.45
C PRO A 86 6.61 -9.34 1.14
N PRO A 87 7.82 -9.20 1.74
CA PRO A 87 8.67 -8.03 1.56
C PRO A 87 8.91 -7.69 0.09
N CYS A 88 8.54 -6.47 -0.31
CA CYS A 88 8.64 -5.99 -1.68
C CYS A 88 10.05 -5.49 -2.06
N GLN A 89 10.95 -5.33 -1.10
CA GLN A 89 12.26 -4.70 -1.33
C GLN A 89 13.10 -5.37 -2.43
N PRO A 90 13.14 -6.69 -2.60
CA PRO A 90 13.84 -7.32 -3.72
C PRO A 90 13.25 -6.99 -5.10
N PHE A 91 11.97 -6.60 -5.17
CA PHE A 91 11.19 -6.46 -6.40
C PHE A 91 10.72 -5.02 -6.70
N SER A 92 10.97 -4.06 -5.80
CA SER A 92 10.47 -2.69 -5.95
C SER A 92 11.28 -1.89 -6.98
N LYS A 93 10.61 -0.92 -7.66
CA LYS A 93 11.30 0.02 -8.55
C LYS A 93 12.41 0.80 -7.83
N ALA A 94 12.25 1.09 -6.55
CA ALA A 94 13.29 1.74 -5.74
C ALA A 94 14.54 0.85 -5.57
N ALA A 95 14.39 -0.47 -5.49
CA ALA A 95 15.50 -1.41 -5.43
C ALA A 95 16.27 -1.48 -6.76
N GLN A 96 15.61 -1.23 -7.89
CA GLN A 96 16.25 -1.27 -9.23
C GLN A 96 17.35 -0.20 -9.41
N TRP A 97 17.38 0.83 -8.58
CA TRP A 97 18.42 1.87 -8.58
C TRP A 97 19.67 1.50 -7.77
N ASN A 98 19.57 0.49 -6.91
CA ASN A 98 20.70 0.00 -6.12
C ASN A 98 21.15 -1.36 -6.66
N ARG A 99 22.37 -1.43 -7.23
CA ARG A 99 22.94 -2.66 -7.79
C ARG A 99 22.96 -3.83 -6.79
N ALA A 100 23.15 -3.53 -5.51
CA ALA A 100 23.15 -4.54 -4.43
C ALA A 100 21.72 -5.06 -4.12
N ALA A 101 20.66 -4.31 -4.48
CA ALA A 101 19.27 -4.68 -4.22
C ALA A 101 18.60 -5.41 -5.40
N ARG A 102 19.33 -5.69 -6.50
CA ARG A 102 18.82 -6.42 -7.68
C ARG A 102 18.94 -7.94 -7.54
N ALA A 103 18.90 -8.47 -6.33
CA ALA A 103 19.13 -9.90 -6.11
C ALA A 103 17.86 -10.76 -6.35
N GLY A 104 16.67 -10.14 -6.48
CA GLY A 104 15.41 -10.90 -6.64
C GLY A 104 15.27 -11.99 -5.59
N MET A 105 14.99 -13.23 -5.99
CA MET A 105 14.89 -14.40 -5.10
C MET A 105 16.21 -14.82 -4.45
N ARG A 106 17.37 -14.30 -4.90
CA ARG A 106 18.69 -14.52 -4.25
C ARG A 106 18.93 -13.56 -3.08
N ASP A 107 18.08 -12.59 -2.85
CA ASP A 107 18.14 -11.71 -1.68
C ASP A 107 17.80 -12.53 -0.41
N PRO A 108 18.57 -12.43 0.68
CA PRO A 108 18.22 -13.11 1.94
C PRO A 108 16.79 -12.81 2.45
N ARG A 109 16.26 -11.65 2.14
CA ARG A 109 14.87 -11.29 2.47
C ARG A 109 13.82 -12.11 1.70
N ALA A 110 14.20 -12.76 0.61
CA ALA A 110 13.31 -13.68 -0.11
C ALA A 110 13.09 -15.00 0.64
N GLN A 111 13.87 -15.33 1.68
CA GLN A 111 13.65 -16.51 2.51
C GLN A 111 12.28 -16.52 3.16
N SER A 112 11.74 -15.35 3.50
CA SER A 112 10.37 -15.23 4.04
C SER A 112 9.29 -15.67 3.04
N ILE A 113 9.58 -15.63 1.74
CA ILE A 113 8.68 -16.16 0.71
C ILE A 113 8.67 -17.69 0.78
N HIS A 114 9.82 -18.33 0.94
CA HIS A 114 9.88 -19.79 1.13
C HIS A 114 9.15 -20.21 2.40
N GLY A 115 9.37 -19.54 3.54
CA GLY A 115 8.66 -19.79 4.79
C GLY A 115 7.13 -19.62 4.66
N MET A 116 6.67 -18.68 3.82
CA MET A 116 5.24 -18.56 3.51
C MET A 116 4.72 -19.83 2.83
N PHE A 117 5.45 -20.41 1.86
CA PHE A 117 5.04 -21.66 1.21
C PHE A 117 5.13 -22.86 2.16
N ASP A 118 6.07 -22.89 3.09
CA ASP A 118 6.13 -23.93 4.13
C ASP A 118 4.89 -23.89 5.03
N LEU A 119 4.39 -22.68 5.37
CA LEU A 119 3.11 -22.53 6.07
C LEU A 119 1.91 -22.94 5.20
N ILE A 120 1.93 -22.61 3.90
CA ILE A 120 0.86 -23.07 2.98
C ILE A 120 0.83 -24.60 2.92
N ASP A 121 1.97 -25.26 2.84
CA ASP A 121 2.06 -26.73 2.88
C ASP A 121 1.57 -27.29 4.24
N ALA A 122 1.95 -26.66 5.36
CA ALA A 122 1.54 -27.10 6.70
C ALA A 122 0.03 -26.98 6.90
N PHE A 123 -0.57 -25.88 6.50
CA PHE A 123 -1.98 -25.54 6.77
C PHE A 123 -2.95 -26.00 5.69
N LEU A 124 -2.55 -26.08 4.43
CA LEU A 124 -3.40 -26.29 3.24
C LEU A 124 -4.69 -25.44 3.27
N PRO A 125 -4.58 -24.09 3.31
CA PRO A 125 -5.75 -23.22 3.41
C PRO A 125 -6.66 -23.39 2.18
N LYS A 126 -7.96 -23.08 2.29
CA LYS A 126 -8.89 -23.13 1.15
C LYS A 126 -8.55 -22.09 0.09
N ALA A 127 -7.98 -20.94 0.50
CA ALA A 127 -7.55 -19.89 -0.40
C ALA A 127 -6.23 -19.25 0.03
N LEU A 128 -5.55 -18.64 -0.93
CA LEU A 128 -4.39 -17.77 -0.77
C LEU A 128 -4.73 -16.38 -1.31
N LEU A 129 -4.30 -15.33 -0.61
CA LEU A 129 -4.34 -13.94 -1.08
C LEU A 129 -2.98 -13.29 -0.86
N LEU A 130 -2.29 -12.98 -1.95
CA LEU A 130 -0.99 -12.29 -1.90
C LEU A 130 -1.14 -10.88 -2.49
N GLU A 131 -0.64 -9.90 -1.75
CA GLU A 131 -0.55 -8.51 -2.20
C GLU A 131 0.90 -8.08 -2.28
N ASN A 132 1.30 -7.40 -3.35
CA ASN A 132 2.65 -6.85 -3.48
C ASN A 132 2.70 -5.68 -4.47
N VAL A 133 3.89 -5.11 -4.65
CA VAL A 133 4.16 -4.20 -5.75
C VAL A 133 4.14 -4.94 -7.09
N SER A 134 3.86 -4.23 -8.19
CA SER A 134 3.78 -4.84 -9.52
C SER A 134 5.03 -5.64 -9.92
N GLY A 135 6.22 -5.19 -9.51
CA GLY A 135 7.47 -5.88 -9.80
C GLY A 135 7.62 -7.26 -9.16
N PHE A 136 6.76 -7.63 -8.19
CA PHE A 136 6.77 -8.95 -7.58
C PHE A 136 6.34 -10.05 -8.58
N LEU A 137 5.37 -9.76 -9.42
CA LEU A 137 4.83 -10.70 -10.40
C LEU A 137 5.13 -10.30 -11.86
N GLN A 138 5.81 -9.19 -12.11
CA GLN A 138 6.15 -8.69 -13.43
C GLN A 138 7.61 -8.28 -13.53
N GLY A 139 8.23 -8.56 -14.67
CA GLY A 139 9.61 -8.17 -14.98
C GLY A 139 10.61 -9.30 -14.82
N LYS A 140 11.86 -9.04 -15.21
CA LYS A 140 12.95 -10.03 -15.27
C LYS A 140 13.34 -10.61 -13.89
N GLU A 141 13.12 -9.87 -12.83
CA GLU A 141 13.47 -10.24 -11.45
C GLU A 141 12.20 -10.55 -10.63
N SER A 142 11.10 -10.96 -11.29
CA SER A 142 9.85 -11.31 -10.60
C SER A 142 9.99 -12.62 -9.82
N ALA A 143 9.12 -12.80 -8.84
CA ALA A 143 9.04 -14.04 -8.06
C ALA A 143 8.07 -15.07 -8.68
N VAL A 144 7.43 -14.77 -9.81
CA VAL A 144 6.33 -15.58 -10.35
C VAL A 144 6.73 -17.03 -10.58
N ASP A 145 7.90 -17.28 -11.15
CA ASP A 145 8.35 -18.66 -11.45
C ASP A 145 8.55 -19.46 -10.16
N VAL A 146 9.17 -18.86 -9.13
CA VAL A 146 9.35 -19.50 -7.83
C VAL A 146 8.02 -19.75 -7.14
N VAL A 147 7.09 -18.79 -7.21
CA VAL A 147 5.74 -18.94 -6.64
C VAL A 147 5.00 -20.10 -7.30
N MET A 148 5.05 -20.21 -8.63
CA MET A 148 4.42 -21.29 -9.39
C MET A 148 5.05 -22.64 -9.07
N GLU A 149 6.39 -22.73 -9.07
CA GLU A 149 7.13 -23.96 -8.74
C GLU A 149 6.78 -24.47 -7.34
N ARG A 150 6.76 -23.58 -6.33
CA ARG A 150 6.40 -23.95 -4.96
C ARG A 150 4.95 -24.41 -4.83
N LEU A 151 4.01 -23.81 -5.53
CA LEU A 151 2.62 -24.28 -5.56
C LEU A 151 2.50 -25.63 -6.23
N ASP A 152 3.23 -25.89 -7.33
CA ASP A 152 3.25 -27.17 -8.01
C ASP A 152 3.83 -28.29 -7.12
N GLU A 153 4.87 -27.99 -6.32
CA GLU A 153 5.40 -28.95 -5.33
C GLU A 153 4.34 -29.30 -4.26
N ILE A 154 3.66 -28.28 -3.70
CA ILE A 154 2.59 -28.47 -2.73
C ILE A 154 1.44 -29.29 -3.32
N ASN A 155 1.03 -28.99 -4.54
CA ASN A 155 -0.03 -29.69 -5.25
C ASN A 155 0.31 -31.19 -5.43
N ARG A 156 1.51 -31.49 -5.92
CA ARG A 156 1.97 -32.88 -6.10
C ARG A 156 2.04 -33.66 -4.79
N LYS A 157 2.54 -33.00 -3.72
CA LYS A 157 2.70 -33.63 -2.41
C LYS A 157 1.36 -33.92 -1.72
N ASN A 158 0.37 -33.06 -1.92
CA ASN A 158 -0.86 -33.05 -1.12
C ASN A 158 -2.12 -33.37 -1.93
N SER A 159 -1.99 -33.65 -3.23
CA SER A 159 -3.13 -33.85 -4.14
C SER A 159 -4.11 -32.68 -4.12
N THR A 160 -3.55 -31.46 -4.12
CA THR A 160 -4.28 -30.19 -4.22
C THR A 160 -4.13 -29.59 -5.61
N ASN A 161 -4.85 -28.52 -5.93
CA ASN A 161 -4.87 -27.89 -7.24
C ASN A 161 -4.71 -26.37 -7.19
N TYR A 162 -3.87 -25.83 -6.29
CA TYR A 162 -3.63 -24.40 -6.25
C TYR A 162 -3.14 -23.91 -7.61
N SER A 163 -3.93 -23.05 -8.25
CA SER A 163 -3.57 -22.37 -9.49
C SER A 163 -3.62 -20.88 -9.27
N LEU A 164 -2.48 -20.20 -9.43
CA LEU A 164 -2.35 -18.79 -9.14
C LEU A 164 -2.90 -17.95 -10.30
N SER A 165 -3.89 -17.12 -10.01
CA SER A 165 -4.32 -16.04 -10.92
C SER A 165 -3.93 -14.71 -10.31
N TRP A 166 -3.44 -13.78 -11.12
CA TRP A 166 -3.01 -12.48 -10.63
C TRP A 166 -3.26 -11.35 -11.62
N GLU A 167 -3.49 -10.16 -11.07
CA GLU A 167 -3.64 -8.91 -11.83
C GLU A 167 -2.96 -7.74 -11.12
N ILE A 168 -2.63 -6.70 -11.91
CA ILE A 168 -2.23 -5.41 -11.35
C ILE A 168 -3.48 -4.55 -11.26
N VAL A 169 -3.88 -4.22 -10.04
CA VAL A 169 -5.04 -3.38 -9.77
C VAL A 169 -4.60 -2.00 -9.27
N ASP A 170 -5.36 -0.97 -9.61
CA ASP A 170 -5.24 0.34 -8.97
C ASP A 170 -6.28 0.46 -7.85
N SER A 171 -5.82 0.74 -6.63
CA SER A 171 -6.70 0.89 -5.47
C SER A 171 -7.78 1.98 -5.67
N ALA A 172 -7.52 3.00 -6.50
CA ALA A 172 -8.48 4.04 -6.81
C ALA A 172 -9.73 3.51 -7.52
N ASP A 173 -9.59 2.46 -8.34
CA ASP A 173 -10.70 1.82 -9.03
C ASP A 173 -11.64 1.06 -8.09
N TYR A 174 -11.20 0.83 -6.85
CA TYR A 174 -11.96 0.17 -5.78
C TYR A 174 -12.44 1.14 -4.68
N GLY A 175 -12.33 2.45 -4.92
CA GLY A 175 -12.85 3.49 -4.03
C GLY A 175 -11.86 3.98 -2.97
N VAL A 176 -10.61 3.59 -3.04
CA VAL A 176 -9.55 4.18 -2.23
C VAL A 176 -9.21 5.56 -2.81
N PRO A 177 -9.13 6.64 -2.02
CA PRO A 177 -8.81 7.97 -2.54
C PRO A 177 -7.32 8.14 -2.85
N GLN A 178 -6.71 7.09 -3.45
CA GLN A 178 -5.30 7.03 -3.78
C GLN A 178 -5.05 6.11 -4.98
N HIS A 179 -4.30 6.60 -5.95
CA HIS A 179 -3.69 5.78 -6.99
C HIS A 179 -2.56 4.95 -6.38
N ARG A 180 -2.79 3.65 -6.27
CA ARG A 180 -1.84 2.69 -5.70
C ARG A 180 -1.93 1.38 -6.45
N GLN A 181 -1.03 1.17 -7.39
CA GLN A 181 -0.97 -0.07 -8.15
C GLN A 181 -0.37 -1.20 -7.33
N ARG A 182 -1.05 -2.34 -7.29
CA ARG A 182 -0.63 -3.54 -6.59
C ARG A 182 -0.88 -4.79 -7.40
N ALA A 183 0.07 -5.71 -7.33
CA ALA A 183 -0.15 -7.07 -7.77
C ALA A 183 -1.01 -7.80 -6.72
N ILE A 184 -2.16 -8.28 -7.14
CA ILE A 184 -3.04 -9.12 -6.34
C ILE A 184 -3.03 -10.51 -6.95
N ALA A 185 -2.66 -11.50 -6.16
CA ALA A 185 -2.63 -12.88 -6.59
C ALA A 185 -3.49 -13.73 -5.65
N ILE A 186 -4.33 -14.57 -6.23
CA ILE A 186 -5.26 -15.46 -5.53
C ILE A 186 -5.11 -16.87 -6.08
N ALA A 187 -5.17 -17.86 -5.19
CA ALA A 187 -5.29 -19.25 -5.57
C ALA A 187 -6.28 -19.95 -4.64
N TYR A 188 -7.00 -20.94 -5.16
CA TYR A 188 -7.90 -21.79 -4.39
C TYR A 188 -7.39 -23.23 -4.40
N ARG A 189 -7.48 -23.92 -3.24
CA ARG A 189 -6.98 -25.27 -3.06
C ARG A 189 -7.58 -26.30 -4.02
N GLU A 190 -8.84 -26.14 -4.34
CA GLU A 190 -9.57 -27.09 -5.21
C GLU A 190 -9.44 -26.76 -6.70
N GLY A 191 -8.66 -25.71 -7.05
CA GLY A 191 -8.39 -25.34 -8.45
C GLY A 191 -9.53 -24.63 -9.18
N GLN A 192 -10.55 -24.15 -8.44
CA GLN A 192 -11.60 -23.34 -9.06
C GLN A 192 -11.03 -22.05 -9.66
N ALA A 193 -11.62 -21.60 -10.75
CA ALA A 193 -11.19 -20.38 -11.43
C ALA A 193 -11.35 -19.15 -10.54
N VAL A 194 -10.28 -18.37 -10.40
CA VAL A 194 -10.29 -17.12 -9.65
C VAL A 194 -11.02 -16.05 -10.44
N GLN A 195 -11.99 -15.40 -9.81
CA GLN A 195 -12.65 -14.22 -10.35
C GLN A 195 -12.30 -13.03 -9.47
N LEU A 196 -11.42 -12.16 -9.97
CA LEU A 196 -11.15 -10.90 -9.29
C LEU A 196 -12.40 -10.00 -9.30
N PRO A 197 -12.66 -9.26 -8.22
CA PRO A 197 -13.83 -8.40 -8.15
C PRO A 197 -13.74 -7.30 -9.20
N ARG A 198 -14.87 -7.00 -9.85
CA ARG A 198 -14.92 -5.89 -10.80
C ARG A 198 -14.66 -4.57 -10.09
N PRO A 199 -13.94 -3.64 -10.74
CA PRO A 199 -13.76 -2.29 -10.22
C PRO A 199 -15.09 -1.62 -9.87
N THR A 200 -15.19 -1.07 -8.66
CA THR A 200 -16.43 -0.45 -8.15
C THR A 200 -16.51 1.05 -8.45
N HIS A 201 -15.37 1.69 -8.76
CA HIS A 201 -15.23 3.13 -8.95
C HIS A 201 -14.53 3.52 -10.26
N LEU A 202 -14.52 2.63 -11.25
CA LEU A 202 -13.90 2.91 -12.55
C LEU A 202 -14.55 4.15 -13.20
N GLY A 203 -13.74 5.13 -13.58
CA GLY A 203 -14.18 6.40 -14.13
C GLY A 203 -14.86 7.37 -13.14
N LYS A 204 -15.05 6.97 -11.88
CA LYS A 204 -15.63 7.82 -10.82
C LYS A 204 -14.87 7.66 -9.50
N PRO A 205 -13.56 7.93 -9.47
CA PRO A 205 -12.75 7.69 -8.30
C PRO A 205 -13.15 8.61 -7.14
N VAL A 206 -12.82 8.18 -5.91
CA VAL A 206 -12.96 9.01 -4.71
C VAL A 206 -11.83 10.03 -4.71
N ARG A 207 -12.17 11.30 -4.54
CA ARG A 207 -11.20 12.41 -4.59
C ARG A 207 -10.49 12.59 -3.24
N SER A 208 -9.29 13.17 -3.26
CA SER A 208 -8.60 13.55 -2.02
C SER A 208 -9.45 14.47 -1.15
N TRP A 209 -10.20 15.39 -1.77
CA TRP A 209 -11.14 16.27 -1.06
C TRP A 209 -12.21 15.46 -0.31
N ASP A 210 -12.81 14.46 -0.93
CA ASP A 210 -13.85 13.62 -0.30
C ASP A 210 -13.34 12.88 0.95
N ALA A 211 -12.03 12.61 1.02
CA ALA A 211 -11.39 11.96 2.15
C ALA A 211 -10.99 12.93 3.27
N LEU A 212 -10.67 14.19 2.96
CA LEU A 212 -9.98 15.08 3.88
C LEU A 212 -10.79 16.33 4.30
N TRP A 213 -11.86 16.69 3.59
CA TRP A 213 -12.57 17.97 3.76
C TRP A 213 -13.09 18.25 5.18
N ASP A 214 -13.42 17.21 5.95
CA ASP A 214 -13.97 17.29 7.30
C ASP A 214 -12.94 17.02 8.40
N LEU A 215 -11.68 16.82 8.02
CA LEU A 215 -10.61 16.58 8.96
C LEU A 215 -10.08 17.94 9.46
N ASN A 216 -10.36 18.23 10.72
CA ASN A 216 -9.86 19.41 11.39
C ASN A 216 -8.91 18.97 12.51
N GLU A 217 -7.61 19.01 12.26
CA GLU A 217 -6.58 18.70 13.24
C GLU A 217 -6.07 19.97 13.88
N GLU A 218 -5.98 19.98 15.21
CA GLU A 218 -5.48 21.14 15.98
C GLU A 218 -4.02 21.46 15.64
N LYS A 219 -3.22 20.43 15.35
CA LYS A 219 -1.81 20.58 14.99
C LYS A 219 -1.55 20.00 13.60
N LYS A 220 -1.27 20.88 12.67
CA LYS A 220 -0.87 20.52 11.29
C LYS A 220 0.66 20.46 11.21
N PRO A 221 1.24 19.50 10.45
CA PRO A 221 2.67 19.46 10.22
C PRO A 221 3.14 20.71 9.47
N GLU A 222 4.27 21.25 9.87
CA GLU A 222 4.89 22.37 9.17
C GLU A 222 5.84 21.89 8.08
N PRO A 223 5.93 22.59 6.94
CA PRO A 223 6.89 22.30 5.91
C PRO A 223 8.31 22.54 6.40
N SER A 224 9.22 21.66 5.98
CA SER A 224 10.62 21.73 6.38
C SER A 224 11.56 21.44 5.19
N GLY A 225 12.83 21.79 5.37
CA GLY A 225 13.84 21.62 4.33
C GLY A 225 13.91 22.78 3.35
N TYR A 226 15.00 22.84 2.61
CA TYR A 226 15.34 23.97 1.73
C TYR A 226 14.24 24.33 0.73
N TRP A 227 13.58 23.32 0.14
CA TRP A 227 12.60 23.53 -0.93
C TRP A 227 11.17 23.79 -0.47
N SER A 228 10.92 23.80 0.85
CA SER A 228 9.56 23.95 1.38
C SER A 228 8.90 25.27 0.99
N GLY A 229 9.68 26.36 0.94
CA GLY A 229 9.18 27.67 0.55
C GLY A 229 8.78 27.78 -0.94
N LEU A 230 9.11 26.79 -1.77
CA LEU A 230 8.69 26.74 -3.17
C LEU A 230 7.29 26.14 -3.35
N LEU A 231 6.76 25.42 -2.35
CA LEU A 231 5.44 24.77 -2.44
C LEU A 231 4.30 25.75 -2.83
N PRO A 232 4.24 27.00 -2.29
CA PRO A 232 3.18 27.95 -2.63
C PRO A 232 3.16 28.38 -4.11
N SER A 233 4.28 28.25 -4.83
CA SER A 233 4.36 28.60 -6.26
C SER A 233 4.02 27.42 -7.19
N ILE A 234 3.72 26.25 -6.64
CA ILE A 234 3.33 25.06 -7.40
C ILE A 234 1.81 24.89 -7.31
N PRO A 235 1.09 24.76 -8.44
CA PRO A 235 -0.36 24.53 -8.45
C PRO A 235 -0.75 23.19 -7.80
N GLU A 236 -2.02 23.08 -7.38
CA GLU A 236 -2.60 21.81 -6.91
C GLU A 236 -2.48 20.71 -7.98
N GLY A 237 -2.10 19.51 -7.56
CA GLY A 237 -1.93 18.37 -8.47
C GLY A 237 -0.69 18.41 -9.35
N SER A 238 0.16 19.42 -9.19
CA SER A 238 1.44 19.56 -9.89
C SER A 238 2.61 19.20 -8.99
N ASN A 239 3.81 19.27 -9.52
CA ASN A 239 5.07 19.04 -8.85
C ASN A 239 6.15 20.00 -9.37
N TYR A 240 7.40 19.77 -9.03
CA TYR A 240 8.52 20.61 -9.46
C TYR A 240 8.62 20.81 -11.00
N LEU A 241 8.01 19.91 -11.80
CA LEU A 241 8.01 20.05 -13.26
C LEU A 241 7.30 21.33 -13.72
N HIS A 242 6.44 21.91 -12.87
CA HIS A 242 5.86 23.23 -13.12
C HIS A 242 6.93 24.30 -13.34
N HIS A 243 8.06 24.17 -12.66
CA HIS A 243 9.21 25.09 -12.72
C HIS A 243 10.36 24.55 -13.58
N THR A 244 10.06 23.83 -14.65
CA THR A 244 11.02 23.36 -15.64
C THR A 244 10.65 23.89 -17.02
N ALA A 245 11.54 23.71 -17.99
CA ALA A 245 11.26 24.03 -19.40
C ALA A 245 10.03 23.32 -19.99
N ARG A 246 9.44 22.34 -19.29
CA ARG A 246 8.22 21.62 -19.68
C ARG A 246 6.97 22.06 -18.91
N GLY A 247 7.12 22.96 -17.96
CA GLY A 247 6.05 23.48 -17.13
C GLY A 247 5.58 24.86 -17.58
N ASN A 248 4.56 25.37 -16.91
CA ASN A 248 3.97 26.68 -17.19
C ASN A 248 4.38 27.75 -16.17
N GLY A 249 5.22 27.41 -15.20
CA GLY A 249 5.73 28.31 -14.19
C GLY A 249 7.07 28.93 -14.57
N GLU A 250 7.58 29.83 -13.71
CA GLU A 250 8.94 30.37 -13.83
C GLU A 250 9.96 29.23 -13.80
N GLU A 251 10.87 29.18 -14.78
CA GLU A 251 11.86 28.11 -14.91
C GLU A 251 12.98 28.28 -13.87
N ILE A 252 13.06 27.32 -12.94
CA ILE A 252 14.09 27.25 -11.89
C ILE A 252 14.96 25.99 -12.10
N PHE A 253 14.33 24.90 -12.50
CA PHE A 253 14.99 23.63 -12.73
C PHE A 253 15.19 23.43 -14.22
N GLY A 254 16.28 22.74 -14.58
CA GLY A 254 16.43 22.22 -15.93
C GLY A 254 15.33 21.18 -16.25
N TRP A 255 15.43 20.50 -17.36
CA TRP A 255 14.35 19.66 -17.84
C TRP A 255 14.44 18.17 -17.44
N ARG A 256 14.79 17.82 -16.22
CA ARG A 256 14.82 16.45 -15.74
C ARG A 256 13.46 16.01 -15.22
N THR A 257 13.03 14.79 -15.60
CA THR A 257 11.75 14.18 -15.20
C THR A 257 11.91 13.09 -14.14
N ARG A 258 13.10 12.95 -13.54
CA ARG A 258 13.49 11.76 -12.75
C ARG A 258 12.88 11.67 -11.36
N TYR A 259 12.41 12.78 -10.80
CA TYR A 259 11.95 12.86 -9.40
C TYR A 259 10.47 13.25 -9.35
N TRP A 260 9.60 12.37 -9.88
CA TRP A 260 8.17 12.66 -9.95
C TRP A 260 7.55 13.14 -8.64
N SER A 261 7.95 12.53 -7.49
CA SER A 261 7.41 12.90 -6.16
C SER A 261 8.03 14.17 -5.55
N PHE A 262 9.03 14.78 -6.20
CA PHE A 262 9.66 15.98 -5.69
C PHE A 262 8.68 17.16 -5.78
N LEU A 263 8.38 17.76 -4.61
CA LEU A 263 7.39 18.82 -4.42
C LEU A 263 6.02 18.51 -5.02
N LEU A 264 5.66 17.22 -5.11
CA LEU A 264 4.35 16.80 -5.59
C LEU A 264 3.27 17.26 -4.62
N LYS A 265 2.26 17.99 -5.11
CA LYS A 265 1.15 18.51 -4.34
C LYS A 265 -0.15 17.74 -4.64
N LEU A 266 -0.99 17.50 -3.64
CA LEU A 266 -2.33 16.96 -3.84
C LEU A 266 -3.18 17.91 -4.68
N ALA A 267 -4.09 17.32 -5.46
CA ALA A 267 -5.25 18.01 -6.00
C ALA A 267 -6.50 17.60 -5.23
N LYS A 268 -7.40 18.53 -5.01
CA LYS A 268 -8.69 18.26 -4.37
C LYS A 268 -9.61 17.39 -5.23
N ASP A 269 -9.55 17.53 -6.54
CA ASP A 269 -10.49 17.01 -7.53
C ASP A 269 -10.25 15.55 -7.95
N ARG A 270 -9.16 14.93 -7.51
CA ARG A 270 -8.73 13.59 -7.92
C ARG A 270 -8.15 12.80 -6.74
N PRO A 271 -7.93 11.46 -6.90
CA PRO A 271 -7.22 10.66 -5.91
C PRO A 271 -5.80 11.17 -5.67
N SER A 272 -5.27 10.93 -4.48
CA SER A 272 -3.85 11.12 -4.17
C SER A 272 -2.97 10.21 -5.02
N TRP A 273 -1.74 10.58 -5.23
CA TRP A 273 -0.69 9.68 -5.68
C TRP A 273 -0.28 8.71 -4.55
N THR A 274 0.39 7.62 -4.92
CA THR A 274 0.89 6.64 -3.95
C THR A 274 1.68 7.33 -2.84
N LEU A 275 1.27 7.11 -1.60
CA LEU A 275 1.97 7.60 -0.40
C LEU A 275 3.27 6.81 -0.21
N PRO A 276 4.43 7.47 -0.12
CA PRO A 276 5.69 6.81 0.19
C PRO A 276 5.76 6.45 1.68
N ALA A 277 6.42 5.33 1.99
CA ALA A 277 6.63 4.88 3.37
C ALA A 277 7.64 5.74 4.14
N SER A 278 8.61 6.31 3.43
CA SER A 278 9.68 7.13 4.03
C SER A 278 9.93 8.36 3.17
N PRO A 279 9.02 9.35 3.20
CA PRO A 279 9.21 10.58 2.45
C PRO A 279 10.35 11.40 3.04
N GLY A 280 11.22 11.94 2.17
CA GLY A 280 12.14 13.01 2.54
C GLY A 280 11.42 14.35 2.67
N PRO A 281 12.09 15.41 3.17
CA PRO A 281 11.47 16.72 3.44
C PRO A 281 10.89 17.39 2.19
N SER A 282 11.35 17.01 1.01
CA SER A 282 10.88 17.53 -0.28
C SER A 282 10.09 16.50 -1.10
N THR A 283 9.74 15.36 -0.50
CA THR A 283 9.00 14.29 -1.19
C THR A 283 7.53 14.36 -0.84
N GLY A 284 6.69 14.60 -1.84
CA GLY A 284 5.22 14.60 -1.69
C GLY A 284 4.60 13.21 -1.72
N PRO A 285 3.26 13.16 -1.69
CA PRO A 285 2.39 14.30 -1.88
C PRO A 285 2.29 15.21 -0.63
N PHE A 286 2.36 16.52 -0.89
CA PHE A 286 2.07 17.57 0.07
C PHE A 286 0.58 17.93 0.04
N HIS A 287 0.06 18.45 1.15
CA HIS A 287 -1.30 18.97 1.20
C HIS A 287 -1.43 20.21 0.30
N TRP A 288 -2.62 20.51 -0.22
CA TRP A 288 -2.88 21.75 -0.99
C TRP A 288 -2.64 23.03 -0.17
N GLU A 289 -2.58 22.95 1.15
CA GLU A 289 -2.19 24.03 2.05
C GLU A 289 -0.65 24.23 2.17
N ASN A 290 0.13 23.69 1.23
CA ASN A 290 1.59 23.84 1.16
C ASN A 290 2.36 23.27 2.35
N ARG A 291 1.90 22.18 2.92
CA ARG A 291 2.48 21.48 4.08
C ARG A 291 2.53 19.97 3.87
N PRO A 292 3.33 19.23 4.64
CA PRO A 292 3.23 17.79 4.65
C PRO A 292 1.83 17.31 5.06
N LEU A 293 1.48 16.10 4.64
CA LEU A 293 0.28 15.44 5.15
C LEU A 293 0.51 15.00 6.61
N SER A 294 -0.50 15.15 7.45
CA SER A 294 -0.50 14.52 8.77
C SER A 294 -0.61 13.00 8.64
N VAL A 295 -0.33 12.27 9.71
CA VAL A 295 -0.52 10.82 9.76
C VAL A 295 -2.00 10.46 9.54
N ARG A 296 -2.92 11.24 10.09
CA ARG A 296 -4.36 11.01 9.95
C ARG A 296 -4.83 11.24 8.51
N GLU A 297 -4.35 12.27 7.86
CA GLU A 297 -4.62 12.53 6.45
C GLU A 297 -4.10 11.37 5.58
N GLN A 298 -2.87 10.91 5.80
CA GLN A 298 -2.31 9.76 5.10
C GLN A 298 -3.13 8.48 5.35
N ALA A 299 -3.54 8.23 6.59
CA ALA A 299 -4.37 7.09 6.97
C ALA A 299 -5.74 7.11 6.26
N ARG A 300 -6.39 8.28 6.18
CA ARG A 300 -7.65 8.43 5.44
C ARG A 300 -7.48 8.22 3.94
N LEU A 301 -6.40 8.72 3.34
CA LEU A 301 -6.07 8.46 1.93
C LEU A 301 -5.77 6.97 1.66
N GLN A 302 -5.33 6.22 2.67
CA GLN A 302 -5.20 4.76 2.63
C GLN A 302 -6.50 4.03 3.03
N SER A 303 -7.61 4.74 3.25
CA SER A 303 -8.91 4.19 3.68
C SER A 303 -8.97 3.58 5.09
N PHE A 304 -8.03 3.90 5.98
CA PHE A 304 -8.16 3.56 7.39
C PHE A 304 -9.26 4.40 8.06
N PRO A 305 -10.02 3.82 8.99
CA PRO A 305 -10.98 4.59 9.78
C PRO A 305 -10.26 5.45 10.82
N ASP A 306 -10.88 6.55 11.24
CA ASP A 306 -10.31 7.46 12.23
C ASP A 306 -10.05 6.80 13.59
N ALA A 307 -10.84 5.79 13.93
CA ALA A 307 -10.65 5.01 15.15
C ALA A 307 -9.39 4.13 15.13
N TRP A 308 -8.77 3.89 13.95
CA TRP A 308 -7.55 3.11 13.87
C TRP A 308 -6.38 3.93 14.37
N ARG A 309 -5.72 3.45 15.40
CA ARG A 309 -4.65 4.16 16.11
C ARG A 309 -3.29 3.76 15.54
N PHE A 310 -2.48 4.76 15.25
CA PHE A 310 -1.07 4.61 14.93
C PHE A 310 -0.25 5.15 16.09
N SER A 311 0.76 4.43 16.54
CA SER A 311 1.57 4.76 17.72
C SER A 311 3.04 4.96 17.34
N GLY A 312 3.80 5.57 18.26
CA GLY A 312 5.22 5.84 18.08
C GLY A 312 5.50 7.23 17.47
N MET A 313 6.75 7.47 17.12
CA MET A 313 7.16 8.73 16.48
C MET A 313 6.47 8.92 15.13
N GLU A 314 6.18 10.15 14.75
CA GLU A 314 5.46 10.49 13.51
C GLU A 314 6.09 9.85 12.26
N ARG A 315 7.42 9.81 12.18
CA ARG A 315 8.15 9.13 11.09
C ARG A 315 7.80 7.65 11.00
N VAL A 316 7.66 6.98 12.14
CA VAL A 316 7.29 5.57 12.23
C VAL A 316 5.85 5.37 11.79
N GLN A 317 4.94 6.20 12.30
CA GLN A 317 3.52 6.15 11.93
C GLN A 317 3.34 6.34 10.41
N ARG A 318 4.02 7.32 9.80
CA ARG A 318 4.02 7.53 8.35
C ARG A 318 4.52 6.31 7.58
N ARG A 319 5.58 5.65 8.08
CA ARG A 319 6.16 4.45 7.47
C ARG A 319 5.15 3.29 7.47
N VAL A 320 4.53 3.00 8.59
CA VAL A 320 3.59 1.87 8.68
C VAL A 320 2.30 2.14 7.90
N VAL A 321 1.82 3.39 7.84
CA VAL A 321 0.70 3.79 6.97
C VAL A 321 1.06 3.64 5.50
N GLY A 322 2.22 4.15 5.07
CA GLY A 322 2.65 4.11 3.67
C GLY A 322 2.88 2.69 3.14
N ASN A 323 3.32 1.77 4.01
CA ASN A 323 3.51 0.35 3.65
C ASN A 323 2.19 -0.44 3.60
N ALA A 324 1.15 0.02 4.27
CA ALA A 324 -0.07 -0.75 4.43
C ALA A 324 -0.81 -1.01 3.11
N THR A 325 -1.46 -2.17 3.01
CA THR A 325 -2.52 -2.43 2.03
C THR A 325 -3.77 -1.64 2.44
N PRO A 326 -4.42 -0.91 1.51
CA PRO A 326 -5.63 -0.16 1.84
C PRO A 326 -6.76 -1.08 2.32
N PRO A 327 -7.35 -0.84 3.52
CA PRO A 327 -8.42 -1.68 4.05
C PRO A 327 -9.63 -1.82 3.12
N LEU A 328 -9.97 -0.79 2.36
CA LEU A 328 -11.10 -0.84 1.44
C LEU A 328 -10.86 -1.79 0.25
N LEU A 329 -9.64 -1.78 -0.33
CA LEU A 329 -9.26 -2.76 -1.36
C LEU A 329 -9.33 -4.17 -0.78
N ALA A 330 -8.76 -4.38 0.40
CA ALA A 330 -8.76 -5.67 1.09
C ALA A 330 -10.18 -6.16 1.41
N GLU A 331 -11.11 -5.26 1.78
CA GLU A 331 -12.52 -5.59 2.01
C GLU A 331 -13.20 -6.11 0.72
N VAL A 332 -12.97 -5.45 -0.41
CA VAL A 332 -13.55 -5.88 -1.70
C VAL A 332 -12.99 -7.24 -2.12
N LEU A 333 -11.68 -7.45 -1.98
CA LEU A 333 -11.05 -8.74 -2.26
C LEU A 333 -11.55 -9.85 -1.33
N GLY A 334 -11.64 -9.57 -0.03
CA GLY A 334 -12.14 -10.52 0.97
C GLY A 334 -13.57 -10.95 0.71
N ARG A 335 -14.45 -10.02 0.35
CA ARG A 335 -15.85 -10.34 -0.03
C ARG A 335 -15.91 -11.27 -1.24
N SER A 336 -15.08 -11.03 -2.26
CA SER A 336 -14.99 -11.88 -3.43
C SER A 336 -14.54 -13.30 -3.06
N ILE A 337 -13.53 -13.43 -2.19
CA ILE A 337 -13.04 -14.74 -1.70
C ILE A 337 -14.14 -15.46 -0.91
N VAL A 338 -14.83 -14.77 0.00
CA VAL A 338 -15.95 -15.34 0.78
C VAL A 338 -17.04 -15.89 -0.15
N ALA A 339 -17.41 -15.13 -1.18
CA ALA A 339 -18.42 -15.56 -2.15
C ALA A 339 -17.98 -16.79 -2.95
N GLN A 340 -16.74 -16.80 -3.45
CA GLN A 340 -16.22 -17.89 -4.27
C GLN A 340 -15.97 -19.18 -3.48
N LEU A 341 -15.61 -19.08 -2.20
CA LEU A 341 -15.48 -20.22 -1.31
C LEU A 341 -16.82 -20.70 -0.74
N GLY A 342 -17.91 -19.97 -0.95
CA GLY A 342 -19.21 -20.29 -0.36
C GLY A 342 -19.20 -20.26 1.18
N LEU A 343 -18.37 -19.41 1.81
CA LEU A 343 -18.28 -19.35 3.26
C LEU A 343 -19.52 -18.67 3.87
N GLY A 344 -19.95 -19.14 5.05
CA GLY A 344 -21.14 -18.67 5.75
C GLY A 344 -22.45 -19.15 5.11
N GLU A 345 -23.58 -18.78 5.69
CA GLU A 345 -24.89 -19.06 5.15
C GLU A 345 -25.23 -18.17 3.95
N ASP A 346 -26.11 -18.61 3.05
CA ASP A 346 -26.48 -17.85 1.86
C ASP A 346 -27.00 -16.45 2.20
N GLU A 347 -27.81 -16.34 3.24
CA GLU A 347 -28.38 -15.08 3.70
C GLU A 347 -27.30 -14.10 4.20
N GLU A 348 -26.29 -14.61 4.91
CA GLU A 348 -25.13 -13.82 5.37
C GLU A 348 -24.29 -13.32 4.19
N ARG A 349 -24.06 -14.18 3.18
CA ARG A 349 -23.33 -13.81 1.95
C ARG A 349 -24.08 -12.75 1.16
N VAL A 350 -25.38 -12.93 0.94
CA VAL A 350 -26.21 -11.94 0.24
C VAL A 350 -26.17 -10.60 0.98
N GLN A 351 -26.29 -10.61 2.31
CA GLN A 351 -26.23 -9.40 3.12
C GLN A 351 -24.82 -8.75 3.07
N LEU A 352 -23.75 -9.53 3.06
CA LEU A 352 -22.38 -9.04 2.93
C LEU A 352 -22.17 -8.39 1.56
N MET A 353 -22.60 -9.03 0.49
CA MET A 353 -22.44 -8.55 -0.89
C MET A 353 -23.30 -7.33 -1.17
N SER A 354 -24.48 -7.21 -0.56
CA SER A 354 -25.39 -6.06 -0.73
C SER A 354 -24.91 -4.82 0.01
N ARG A 355 -24.05 -4.96 1.02
CA ARG A 355 -23.48 -3.81 1.71
C ARG A 355 -22.57 -3.03 0.77
N ARG A 356 -22.75 -1.72 0.73
CA ARG A 356 -21.71 -0.86 0.14
C ARG A 356 -20.44 -1.03 0.95
N PRO A 357 -19.27 -1.19 0.30
CA PRO A 357 -17.98 -1.16 0.99
C PRO A 357 -17.91 0.08 1.88
N THR A 358 -17.20 -0.03 3.00
CA THR A 358 -17.11 1.05 4.01
C THR A 358 -16.36 2.24 3.42
N LEU A 359 -17.07 3.03 2.60
CA LEU A 359 -16.53 4.26 2.03
C LEU A 359 -16.35 5.28 3.16
N LEU A 360 -15.23 5.96 3.14
CA LEU A 360 -15.08 7.24 3.80
C LEU A 360 -16.25 8.13 3.33
N ARG A 361 -17.02 8.67 4.24
CA ARG A 361 -18.28 9.44 4.07
C ARG A 361 -18.55 9.96 2.65
N SER A 362 -19.40 9.29 1.90
CA SER A 362 -19.56 9.36 0.45
C SER A 362 -20.47 10.48 -0.07
N ARG A 363 -20.56 11.62 0.57
CA ARG A 363 -21.22 12.76 -0.07
C ARG A 363 -20.17 13.58 -0.81
N ARG A 364 -20.23 13.55 -2.14
CA ARG A 364 -19.46 14.50 -2.96
C ARG A 364 -19.75 15.92 -2.47
N ARG A 365 -18.74 16.58 -1.96
CA ARG A 365 -18.81 17.97 -1.53
C ARG A 365 -18.35 18.89 -2.64
N LEU A 366 -18.87 20.11 -2.66
CA LEU A 366 -18.33 21.16 -3.51
C LEU A 366 -16.84 21.33 -3.18
N ILE A 367 -16.03 21.32 -4.21
CA ILE A 367 -14.60 21.59 -4.08
C ILE A 367 -14.46 23.10 -4.06
N PRO A 368 -13.82 23.67 -3.02
CA PRO A 368 -13.48 25.10 -3.04
C PRO A 368 -12.48 25.37 -4.17
N SER A 369 -12.52 26.58 -4.69
CA SER A 369 -11.55 27.04 -5.69
C SER A 369 -10.12 26.82 -5.20
N GLU A 370 -9.22 26.61 -6.13
CA GLU A 370 -7.79 26.59 -5.86
C GLU A 370 -7.35 27.94 -5.28
N GLY A 371 -6.50 27.90 -4.27
CA GLY A 371 -5.87 29.11 -3.74
C GLY A 371 -4.91 29.73 -4.78
N PRO A 372 -4.52 31.00 -4.61
CA PRO A 372 -3.60 31.66 -5.52
C PRO A 372 -2.25 30.92 -5.56
N VAL A 373 -1.71 30.74 -6.75
CA VAL A 373 -0.34 30.30 -6.96
C VAL A 373 0.56 31.53 -6.77
N LEU A 374 1.46 31.48 -5.81
CA LEU A 374 2.33 32.60 -5.49
C LEU A 374 3.54 32.69 -6.42
N ALA A 375 4.15 33.87 -6.50
CA ALA A 375 5.40 34.04 -7.22
C ALA A 375 6.53 33.22 -6.56
N VAL A 376 7.51 32.82 -7.38
CA VAL A 376 8.72 32.16 -6.89
C VAL A 376 9.49 33.11 -5.98
N PRO A 377 9.86 32.72 -4.76
CA PRO A 377 10.72 33.52 -3.90
C PRO A 377 12.13 33.70 -4.49
N ASP A 378 12.73 34.87 -4.34
CA ASP A 378 14.03 35.23 -4.93
C ASP A 378 15.15 34.24 -4.57
N ALA A 379 15.13 33.72 -3.36
CA ALA A 379 16.10 32.71 -2.90
C ALA A 379 16.20 31.46 -3.79
N TYR A 380 15.16 31.15 -4.58
CA TYR A 380 15.15 30.00 -5.50
C TYR A 380 15.51 30.38 -6.93
N ARG A 381 15.37 31.66 -7.30
CA ARG A 381 15.77 32.17 -8.62
C ARG A 381 17.27 32.09 -8.83
N GLU A 382 18.06 32.32 -7.80
CA GLU A 382 19.52 32.21 -7.84
C GLU A 382 20.01 30.75 -8.02
N HIS A 383 19.10 29.77 -7.93
CA HIS A 383 19.44 28.36 -8.16
C HIS A 383 19.67 28.02 -9.62
N ILE A 384 19.24 28.88 -10.54
CA ILE A 384 19.45 28.71 -12.01
C ILE A 384 20.94 28.66 -12.32
N GLY A 385 21.44 27.52 -12.73
CA GLY A 385 22.84 27.29 -13.04
C GLY A 385 23.79 27.29 -11.85
N ALA A 386 23.32 27.54 -10.64
CA ALA A 386 24.16 27.50 -9.46
C ALA A 386 24.56 26.06 -9.13
N LYS A 387 25.78 25.76 -9.46
CA LYS A 387 26.59 24.68 -8.88
C LYS A 387 25.83 23.43 -8.41
N ALA A 388 25.48 22.65 -9.40
CA ALA A 388 25.44 21.19 -9.30
C ALA A 388 24.93 20.60 -7.98
N ALA A 389 23.67 20.75 -7.68
CA ALA A 389 23.00 19.73 -6.92
C ALA A 389 22.96 18.46 -7.77
N HIS A 390 23.97 17.62 -7.65
CA HIS A 390 24.04 16.39 -8.42
C HIS A 390 22.85 15.50 -8.09
N PRO A 391 22.13 14.94 -9.09
CA PRO A 391 21.09 13.95 -8.81
C PRO A 391 21.72 12.77 -8.10
N GLY A 392 21.31 12.49 -6.89
CA GLY A 392 21.86 11.45 -6.04
C GLY A 392 22.43 11.93 -4.71
N HIS A 393 22.60 13.22 -4.52
CA HIS A 393 23.05 13.79 -3.24
C HIS A 393 21.93 14.45 -2.42
N GLY A 394 20.65 14.11 -2.68
CA GLY A 394 19.51 14.58 -1.88
C GLY A 394 19.18 16.08 -1.98
N ARG A 395 19.76 16.80 -2.93
CA ARG A 395 19.59 18.25 -3.09
C ARG A 395 18.62 18.66 -4.20
N GLY A 396 17.75 17.73 -4.64
CA GLY A 396 16.76 18.00 -5.68
C GLY A 396 17.29 17.87 -7.13
N PRO A 397 16.48 18.25 -8.13
CA PRO A 397 16.86 18.18 -9.54
C PRO A 397 18.04 19.11 -9.84
N SER A 398 18.91 18.66 -10.73
CA SER A 398 20.02 19.51 -11.19
C SER A 398 19.50 20.72 -11.97
N PRO A 399 20.17 21.87 -11.88
CA PRO A 399 19.90 23.00 -12.76
C PRO A 399 20.10 22.64 -14.23
N ARG A 400 19.56 23.42 -15.13
CA ARG A 400 19.76 23.28 -16.56
C ARG A 400 21.26 23.37 -16.89
N MET A 401 21.82 22.35 -17.49
CA MET A 401 23.10 22.51 -18.18
C MET A 401 22.84 23.29 -19.46
N ALA A 402 23.60 24.34 -19.72
CA ALA A 402 23.53 25.05 -20.97
C ALA A 402 23.79 24.08 -22.13
N ILE A 403 22.97 24.17 -23.18
CA ILE A 403 23.02 23.27 -24.33
C ILE A 403 24.38 23.38 -25.10
N GLU A 404 25.18 24.37 -24.73
CA GLU A 404 26.46 24.70 -25.42
C GLU A 404 27.65 23.79 -25.05
N GLU A 405 27.49 22.92 -24.04
CA GLU A 405 28.61 22.02 -23.60
C GLU A 405 28.48 20.56 -24.10
N VAL A 406 27.58 20.28 -25.03
CA VAL A 406 27.36 18.91 -25.57
C VAL A 406 27.22 19.01 -27.10
N ALA A 407 28.16 19.68 -27.76
CA ALA A 407 28.33 19.61 -29.21
C ALA A 407 29.67 18.92 -29.54
#